data_d3d33340beef7b751909766a29658498
#
_entry.id   d3d33340beef7b751909766a29658498
#
_cell.length_a   1.000
_cell.length_b   1.000
_cell.length_c   1.000
_cell.angle_alpha   90.00
_cell.angle_beta   90.00
_cell.angle_gamma   90.00
#
_symmetry.space_group_name_H-M   'P 1'
#
loop_
_entity.id
_entity.type
_entity.pdbx_description
1 polymer ?
#
loop_
_entity_poly.entity_id
_entity_poly.type
_entity_poly.pdbx_seq_one_letter_code
_entity_poly.pdbx_strand_id
1 'polypeptide(L)'
;MKYTDYNGYIVAGTLKSDNAGFSKWGIAQRDGQEYFLKEFLSPVYPQNAEMYSAPQAEKKRKYCERYEAQKMLLYKTINEASDGNNVRIVDFFRCDSHYYIAMPCISAEKFTPDDISRMTGGDHVQQKLLCKTLAHSIWKLHQAGIVHGDLKWDNVLFQKSHDGWLTTKTIDFDNSFFEADPPRDPENFNFDVVYLAPEGYLFAAGENVRVGKPLDVFALGIYFHQVFQGSVPNFVSGKKYDYVFEGLLSGDELRIGDDVPQDMADIISGMLETDPVKRYSMDTVVRLLSGEKVQAQQTVNHEAKQNDKEASLRINIYKSQKNAGKFKQAGSLN
;
A
#
# COMPACT_ATOMS: atom_id res chain seq x y z
N MET A 1 5.71 -36.68 9.30
CA MET A 1 5.30 -35.26 9.30
C MET A 1 3.79 -35.21 9.40
N LYS A 2 3.25 -34.31 10.21
CA LYS A 2 1.79 -34.10 10.26
C LYS A 2 1.44 -33.12 9.13
N TYR A 3 0.39 -33.43 8.38
CA TYR A 3 -0.13 -32.56 7.33
C TYR A 3 -1.48 -31.99 7.78
N THR A 4 -1.73 -30.75 7.43
CA THR A 4 -3.01 -30.08 7.67
C THR A 4 -3.63 -29.71 6.34
N ASP A 5 -4.91 -30.06 6.17
CA ASP A 5 -5.68 -29.75 4.97
C ASP A 5 -6.54 -28.50 5.20
N TYR A 6 -6.37 -27.51 4.34
CA TYR A 6 -7.13 -26.28 4.30
C TYR A 6 -7.92 -26.23 2.98
N ASN A 7 -9.00 -26.98 2.91
CA ASN A 7 -9.87 -27.06 1.73
C ASN A 7 -9.13 -27.48 0.43
N GLY A 8 -8.32 -28.55 0.55
CA GLY A 8 -7.49 -29.10 -0.53
C GLY A 8 -6.09 -28.47 -0.64
N TYR A 9 -5.79 -27.44 0.11
CA TYR A 9 -4.43 -26.91 0.25
C TYR A 9 -3.72 -27.62 1.40
N ILE A 10 -2.76 -28.47 1.08
CA ILE A 10 -2.06 -29.33 2.05
C ILE A 10 -0.78 -28.66 2.52
N VAL A 11 -0.70 -28.35 3.81
CA VAL A 11 0.47 -27.73 4.46
C VAL A 11 1.22 -28.77 5.29
N ALA A 12 2.54 -28.84 5.14
CA ALA A 12 3.38 -29.65 6.00
C ALA A 12 3.56 -28.94 7.35
N GLY A 13 2.92 -29.49 8.41
CA GLY A 13 2.89 -28.89 9.73
C GLY A 13 1.70 -27.93 9.92
N THR A 14 1.98 -26.73 10.43
CA THR A 14 1.01 -25.67 10.66
C THR A 14 1.49 -24.35 10.04
N LEU A 15 0.56 -23.45 9.79
CA LEU A 15 0.88 -22.10 9.33
C LEU A 15 1.68 -21.36 10.40
N LYS A 16 2.64 -20.51 9.94
CA LYS A 16 3.56 -19.74 10.78
C LYS A 16 2.99 -18.34 11.01
N SER A 17 3.32 -17.75 12.16
CA SER A 17 2.99 -16.36 12.50
C SER A 17 4.16 -15.40 12.34
N ASP A 18 5.35 -15.89 12.01
CA ASP A 18 6.56 -15.08 11.90
C ASP A 18 6.43 -14.07 10.76
N ASN A 19 6.69 -12.79 11.06
CA ASN A 19 6.59 -11.67 10.11
C ASN A 19 5.24 -11.54 9.38
N ALA A 20 4.15 -12.00 10.02
CA ALA A 20 2.85 -12.11 9.37
C ALA A 20 1.83 -11.04 9.80
N GLY A 21 2.21 -10.10 10.68
CA GLY A 21 1.28 -9.11 11.21
C GLY A 21 0.04 -9.77 11.83
N PHE A 22 -1.15 -9.44 11.29
CA PHE A 22 -2.43 -10.02 11.72
C PHE A 22 -2.85 -11.26 10.91
N SER A 23 -1.90 -12.05 10.43
CA SER A 23 -2.14 -13.25 9.63
C SER A 23 -1.22 -14.39 10.02
N LYS A 24 -1.45 -15.59 9.46
CA LYS A 24 -0.49 -16.69 9.44
C LYS A 24 -0.27 -17.10 7.99
N TRP A 25 0.86 -17.73 7.70
CA TRP A 25 1.20 -18.14 6.36
C TRP A 25 1.96 -19.45 6.29
N GLY A 26 1.97 -20.06 5.13
CA GLY A 26 2.75 -21.26 4.85
C GLY A 26 2.75 -21.60 3.37
N ILE A 27 3.60 -22.56 3.03
CA ILE A 27 3.59 -23.15 1.69
C ILE A 27 2.66 -24.36 1.71
N ALA A 28 1.69 -24.33 0.82
CA ALA A 28 0.74 -25.41 0.62
C ALA A 28 0.94 -26.07 -0.75
N GLN A 29 0.58 -27.33 -0.86
CA GLN A 29 0.52 -28.05 -2.12
C GLN A 29 -0.92 -28.37 -2.48
N ARG A 30 -1.27 -28.17 -3.77
CA ARG A 30 -2.55 -28.57 -4.36
C ARG A 30 -2.31 -28.93 -5.83
N ASP A 31 -2.80 -30.09 -6.25
CA ASP A 31 -2.70 -30.60 -7.64
C ASP A 31 -1.25 -30.59 -8.19
N GLY A 32 -0.27 -30.87 -7.32
CA GLY A 32 1.16 -30.94 -7.69
C GLY A 32 1.83 -29.55 -7.81
N GLN A 33 1.15 -28.47 -7.45
CA GLN A 33 1.69 -27.11 -7.47
C GLN A 33 1.82 -26.54 -6.06
N GLU A 34 2.80 -25.65 -5.89
CA GLU A 34 3.02 -24.93 -4.64
C GLU A 34 2.31 -23.58 -4.63
N TYR A 35 1.70 -23.26 -3.49
CA TYR A 35 0.99 -22.04 -3.24
C TYR A 35 1.45 -21.38 -1.93
N PHE A 36 1.55 -20.07 -1.92
CA PHE A 36 1.62 -19.30 -0.70
C PHE A 36 0.19 -19.19 -0.15
N LEU A 37 -0.03 -19.81 1.01
CA LEU A 37 -1.32 -19.79 1.71
C LEU A 37 -1.23 -18.84 2.91
N LYS A 38 -2.16 -17.89 3.00
CA LYS A 38 -2.24 -16.91 4.10
C LYS A 38 -3.60 -17.04 4.78
N GLU A 39 -3.60 -17.16 6.12
CA GLU A 39 -4.77 -17.19 6.99
C GLU A 39 -5.01 -15.80 7.58
N PHE A 40 -6.21 -15.27 7.48
CA PHE A 40 -6.61 -14.05 8.17
C PHE A 40 -7.09 -14.37 9.59
N LEU A 41 -6.51 -13.69 10.60
CA LEU A 41 -6.91 -13.88 11.99
C LEU A 41 -8.25 -13.18 12.32
N SER A 42 -8.68 -12.25 11.50
CA SER A 42 -9.95 -11.52 11.62
C SER A 42 -10.53 -11.24 10.22
N PRO A 43 -11.85 -11.24 10.05
CA PRO A 43 -12.84 -11.63 11.06
C PRO A 43 -12.91 -13.16 11.27
N VAL A 44 -13.41 -13.56 12.43
CA VAL A 44 -13.65 -14.98 12.78
C VAL A 44 -15.13 -15.29 12.60
N TYR A 45 -15.44 -16.25 11.73
CA TYR A 45 -16.82 -16.70 11.48
C TYR A 45 -17.36 -17.49 12.70
N PRO A 46 -18.53 -17.14 13.24
CA PRO A 46 -19.08 -17.78 14.43
C PRO A 46 -19.69 -19.15 14.07
N GLN A 47 -18.90 -20.22 14.22
CA GLN A 47 -19.39 -21.61 14.00
C GLN A 47 -20.22 -22.11 15.18
N ASN A 48 -19.76 -21.85 16.40
CA ASN A 48 -20.46 -22.30 17.60
C ASN A 48 -21.38 -21.20 18.15
N ALA A 49 -22.70 -21.40 17.97
CA ALA A 49 -23.71 -20.50 18.52
C ALA A 49 -23.67 -20.40 20.06
N GLU A 50 -23.12 -21.41 20.74
CA GLU A 50 -23.03 -21.45 22.20
C GLU A 50 -22.11 -20.40 22.83
N MET A 51 -21.15 -19.88 22.07
CA MET A 51 -20.23 -18.83 22.54
C MET A 51 -20.82 -17.41 22.50
N TYR A 52 -21.98 -17.24 21.87
CA TYR A 52 -22.64 -15.95 21.65
C TYR A 52 -24.10 -16.03 21.90
N SER A 53 -24.74 -14.92 22.35
CA SER A 53 -26.20 -14.84 22.28
C SER A 53 -26.64 -14.88 20.81
N ALA A 54 -27.85 -15.39 20.55
CA ALA A 54 -28.40 -15.53 19.20
C ALA A 54 -28.33 -14.22 18.36
N PRO A 55 -28.67 -13.02 18.92
CA PRO A 55 -28.50 -11.75 18.19
C PRO A 55 -27.03 -11.39 17.88
N GLN A 56 -26.12 -11.70 18.79
CA GLN A 56 -24.68 -11.45 18.57
C GLN A 56 -24.10 -12.35 17.49
N ALA A 57 -24.46 -13.65 17.51
CA ALA A 57 -24.04 -14.61 16.48
C ALA A 57 -24.54 -14.19 15.10
N GLU A 58 -25.79 -13.75 15.00
CA GLU A 58 -26.37 -13.28 13.74
C GLU A 58 -25.69 -12.00 13.22
N LYS A 59 -25.41 -11.03 14.09
CA LYS A 59 -24.66 -9.81 13.73
C LYS A 59 -23.28 -10.16 13.20
N LYS A 60 -22.55 -11.09 13.86
CA LYS A 60 -21.23 -11.54 13.43
C LYS A 60 -21.29 -12.30 12.10
N ARG A 61 -22.27 -13.17 11.88
CA ARG A 61 -22.44 -13.86 10.60
C ARG A 61 -22.63 -12.87 9.46
N LYS A 62 -23.57 -11.94 9.59
CA LYS A 62 -23.81 -10.90 8.57
C LYS A 62 -22.56 -10.06 8.27
N TYR A 63 -21.78 -9.76 9.31
CA TYR A 63 -20.49 -9.08 9.11
C TYR A 63 -19.52 -9.93 8.29
N CYS A 64 -19.35 -11.21 8.64
CA CYS A 64 -18.46 -12.13 7.94
C CYS A 64 -18.90 -12.38 6.48
N GLU A 65 -20.20 -12.56 6.24
CA GLU A 65 -20.77 -12.73 4.89
C GLU A 65 -20.54 -11.49 4.01
N ARG A 66 -20.68 -10.29 4.58
CA ARG A 66 -20.37 -9.04 3.89
C ARG A 66 -18.87 -8.96 3.58
N TYR A 67 -18.00 -9.25 4.53
CA TYR A 67 -16.56 -9.28 4.36
C TYR A 67 -16.16 -10.24 3.24
N GLU A 68 -16.70 -11.46 3.25
CA GLU A 68 -16.46 -12.49 2.25
C GLU A 68 -16.85 -11.99 0.85
N ALA A 69 -18.05 -11.48 0.69
CA ALA A 69 -18.55 -10.95 -0.57
C ALA A 69 -17.69 -9.76 -1.08
N GLN A 70 -17.31 -8.85 -0.20
CA GLN A 70 -16.46 -7.70 -0.55
C GLN A 70 -15.05 -8.15 -0.97
N LYS A 71 -14.43 -9.08 -0.22
CA LYS A 71 -13.09 -9.58 -0.58
C LYS A 71 -13.10 -10.40 -1.86
N MET A 72 -14.11 -11.24 -2.09
CA MET A 72 -14.25 -11.97 -3.36
C MET A 72 -14.36 -11.02 -4.54
N LEU A 73 -15.19 -9.98 -4.45
CA LEU A 73 -15.31 -8.99 -5.50
C LEU A 73 -14.00 -8.22 -5.71
N LEU A 74 -13.35 -7.78 -4.63
CA LEU A 74 -12.09 -7.05 -4.68
C LEU A 74 -10.99 -7.86 -5.38
N TYR A 75 -10.79 -9.11 -4.96
CA TYR A 75 -9.75 -9.97 -5.52
C TYR A 75 -10.02 -10.38 -6.98
N LYS A 76 -11.29 -10.59 -7.33
CA LYS A 76 -11.68 -10.77 -8.72
C LYS A 76 -11.32 -9.54 -9.55
N THR A 77 -11.66 -8.34 -9.08
CA THR A 77 -11.38 -7.08 -9.80
C THR A 77 -9.87 -6.81 -9.90
N ILE A 78 -9.08 -7.12 -8.86
CA ILE A 78 -7.61 -7.04 -8.90
C ILE A 78 -7.05 -7.96 -10.00
N ASN A 79 -7.52 -9.21 -10.04
CA ASN A 79 -7.07 -10.17 -11.06
C ASN A 79 -7.43 -9.73 -12.49
N GLU A 80 -8.61 -9.14 -12.68
CA GLU A 80 -9.06 -8.63 -13.99
C GLU A 80 -8.28 -7.38 -14.43
N ALA A 81 -7.89 -6.55 -13.47
CA ALA A 81 -7.08 -5.34 -13.72
C ALA A 81 -5.60 -5.65 -13.95
N SER A 82 -5.11 -6.83 -13.53
CA SER A 82 -3.69 -7.16 -13.55
C SER A 82 -3.20 -7.55 -14.94
N ASP A 83 -2.10 -6.92 -15.38
CA ASP A 83 -1.34 -7.26 -16.60
C ASP A 83 -0.13 -8.15 -16.30
N GLY A 84 -0.16 -8.92 -15.22
CA GLY A 84 0.92 -9.80 -14.81
C GLY A 84 1.92 -9.18 -13.82
N ASN A 85 1.88 -7.87 -13.57
CA ASN A 85 2.75 -7.19 -12.62
C ASN A 85 2.18 -7.15 -11.18
N ASN A 86 0.94 -7.57 -10.99
CA ASN A 86 0.36 -7.85 -9.68
C ASN A 86 0.35 -9.37 -9.44
N VAL A 87 0.51 -9.80 -8.20
CA VAL A 87 0.37 -11.22 -7.87
C VAL A 87 -1.07 -11.66 -8.12
N ARG A 88 -1.23 -12.80 -8.79
CA ARG A 88 -2.55 -13.37 -9.02
C ARG A 88 -3.08 -14.00 -7.74
N ILE A 89 -4.30 -13.67 -7.38
CA ILE A 89 -5.04 -14.34 -6.30
C ILE A 89 -5.75 -15.55 -6.92
N VAL A 90 -5.31 -16.74 -6.56
CA VAL A 90 -5.84 -17.99 -7.13
C VAL A 90 -7.15 -18.36 -6.48
N ASP A 91 -7.22 -18.21 -5.16
CA ASP A 91 -8.39 -18.59 -4.40
C ASP A 91 -8.54 -17.71 -3.15
N PHE A 92 -9.79 -17.43 -2.76
CA PHE A 92 -10.15 -16.86 -1.48
C PHE A 92 -11.32 -17.66 -0.93
N PHE A 93 -11.14 -18.24 0.23
CA PHE A 93 -12.12 -19.19 0.77
C PHE A 93 -12.15 -19.16 2.29
N ARG A 94 -13.21 -19.70 2.87
CA ARG A 94 -13.33 -19.96 4.30
C ARG A 94 -13.11 -21.44 4.57
N CYS A 95 -12.24 -21.74 5.53
CA CYS A 95 -12.07 -23.06 6.11
C CYS A 95 -12.29 -22.93 7.61
N ASP A 96 -13.23 -23.71 8.13
CA ASP A 96 -13.73 -23.56 9.50
C ASP A 96 -14.17 -22.11 9.81
N SER A 97 -13.55 -21.48 10.79
CA SER A 97 -13.88 -20.13 11.25
C SER A 97 -13.04 -19.02 10.61
N HIS A 98 -12.00 -19.37 9.84
CA HIS A 98 -11.05 -18.41 9.30
C HIS A 98 -11.13 -18.31 7.78
N TYR A 99 -10.65 -17.19 7.26
CA TYR A 99 -10.54 -16.92 5.83
C TYR A 99 -9.12 -17.11 5.36
N TYR A 100 -8.96 -17.56 4.13
CA TYR A 100 -7.69 -17.89 3.53
C TYR A 100 -7.59 -17.30 2.14
N ILE A 101 -6.38 -16.94 1.75
CA ILE A 101 -6.04 -16.55 0.39
C ILE A 101 -4.89 -17.44 -0.11
N ALA A 102 -5.01 -17.94 -1.33
CA ALA A 102 -3.97 -18.70 -1.99
C ALA A 102 -3.43 -17.94 -3.19
N MET A 103 -2.12 -17.86 -3.29
CA MET A 103 -1.38 -17.19 -4.36
C MET A 103 -0.28 -18.12 -4.87
N PRO A 104 0.18 -17.99 -6.13
CA PRO A 104 1.32 -18.75 -6.61
C PRO A 104 2.57 -18.43 -5.78
N CYS A 105 3.41 -19.42 -5.51
CA CYS A 105 4.75 -19.17 -5.01
C CYS A 105 5.56 -18.45 -6.09
N ILE A 106 6.08 -17.26 -5.75
CA ILE A 106 6.87 -16.44 -6.64
C ILE A 106 8.33 -16.60 -6.25
N SER A 107 9.16 -17.09 -7.17
CA SER A 107 10.60 -17.00 -7.02
C SER A 107 11.00 -15.53 -7.20
N ALA A 108 11.40 -14.90 -6.14
CA ALA A 108 11.80 -13.50 -6.12
C ALA A 108 13.05 -13.33 -5.25
N GLU A 109 13.88 -12.39 -5.64
CA GLU A 109 15.02 -11.97 -4.83
C GLU A 109 14.56 -10.83 -3.90
N LYS A 110 15.08 -10.83 -2.68
CA LYS A 110 14.87 -9.74 -1.72
C LYS A 110 16.05 -8.78 -1.81
N PHE A 111 15.74 -7.54 -2.11
CA PHE A 111 16.70 -6.45 -2.13
C PHE A 111 16.24 -5.36 -1.17
N THR A 112 17.20 -4.72 -0.51
CA THR A 112 16.96 -3.45 0.18
C THR A 112 16.95 -2.29 -0.83
N PRO A 113 16.44 -1.10 -0.47
CA PRO A 113 16.57 0.09 -1.30
C PRO A 113 18.03 0.38 -1.70
N ASP A 114 18.94 0.26 -0.76
CA ASP A 114 20.37 0.46 -0.95
C ASP A 114 20.98 -0.59 -1.91
N ASP A 115 20.51 -1.85 -1.87
CA ASP A 115 20.95 -2.87 -2.82
C ASP A 115 20.55 -2.50 -4.25
N ILE A 116 19.31 -2.05 -4.46
CA ILE A 116 18.81 -1.65 -5.79
C ILE A 116 19.58 -0.43 -6.30
N SER A 117 19.74 0.60 -5.48
CA SER A 117 20.51 1.80 -5.84
C SER A 117 21.94 1.46 -6.23
N ARG A 118 22.63 0.60 -5.45
CA ARG A 118 23.99 0.16 -5.75
C ARG A 118 24.09 -0.76 -6.97
N MET A 119 23.15 -1.72 -7.11
CA MET A 119 23.17 -2.68 -8.22
C MET A 119 22.95 -2.02 -9.55
N THR A 120 22.08 -1.02 -9.60
CA THR A 120 21.84 -0.26 -10.82
C THR A 120 23.00 0.71 -11.12
N GLY A 121 23.84 1.03 -10.12
CA GLY A 121 25.11 1.74 -10.31
C GLY A 121 24.99 3.07 -11.05
N GLY A 122 23.85 3.76 -10.92
CA GLY A 122 23.54 4.95 -11.71
C GLY A 122 23.01 4.64 -13.12
N ASP A 123 22.66 3.39 -13.43
CA ASP A 123 21.91 3.06 -14.65
C ASP A 123 20.47 3.55 -14.51
N HIS A 124 20.26 4.81 -14.86
CA HIS A 124 18.96 5.46 -14.81
C HIS A 124 17.92 4.82 -15.73
N VAL A 125 18.32 4.07 -16.76
CA VAL A 125 17.40 3.34 -17.65
C VAL A 125 16.75 2.20 -16.87
N GLN A 126 17.54 1.41 -16.15
CA GLN A 126 17.04 0.33 -15.31
C GLN A 126 16.16 0.86 -14.17
N GLN A 127 16.59 1.92 -13.48
CA GLN A 127 15.83 2.55 -12.39
C GLN A 127 14.49 3.09 -12.89
N LYS A 128 14.49 3.79 -14.02
CA LYS A 128 13.24 4.27 -14.65
C LYS A 128 12.34 3.14 -15.09
N LEU A 129 12.89 2.01 -15.55
CA LEU A 129 12.10 0.83 -15.91
C LEU A 129 11.39 0.24 -14.71
N LEU A 130 12.08 0.11 -13.57
CA LEU A 130 11.46 -0.34 -12.31
C LEU A 130 10.29 0.59 -11.89
N CYS A 131 10.52 1.90 -11.91
CA CYS A 131 9.49 2.89 -11.61
C CYS A 131 8.29 2.80 -12.58
N LYS A 132 8.55 2.65 -13.89
CA LYS A 132 7.51 2.49 -14.91
C LYS A 132 6.66 1.23 -14.69
N THR A 133 7.32 0.09 -14.42
CA THR A 133 6.64 -1.18 -14.21
C THR A 133 5.71 -1.09 -13.01
N LEU A 134 6.19 -0.53 -11.91
CA LEU A 134 5.42 -0.38 -10.69
C LEU A 134 4.29 0.65 -10.85
N ALA A 135 4.59 1.82 -11.48
CA ALA A 135 3.57 2.82 -11.77
C ALA A 135 2.43 2.25 -12.62
N HIS A 136 2.76 1.46 -13.64
CA HIS A 136 1.76 0.83 -14.50
C HIS A 136 0.87 -0.15 -13.72
N SER A 137 1.45 -0.96 -12.84
CA SER A 137 0.70 -1.88 -11.98
C SER A 137 -0.36 -1.15 -11.14
N ILE A 138 0.05 -0.07 -10.48
CA ILE A 138 -0.85 0.71 -9.62
C ILE A 138 -1.85 1.53 -10.44
N TRP A 139 -1.42 2.08 -11.58
CA TRP A 139 -2.33 2.75 -12.50
C TRP A 139 -3.49 1.84 -12.95
N LYS A 140 -3.22 0.57 -13.28
CA LYS A 140 -4.24 -0.42 -13.62
C LYS A 140 -5.23 -0.65 -12.48
N LEU A 141 -4.77 -0.77 -11.24
CA LEU A 141 -5.65 -0.86 -10.07
C LEU A 141 -6.51 0.39 -9.93
N HIS A 142 -5.89 1.57 -10.07
CA HIS A 142 -6.61 2.85 -9.98
C HIS A 142 -7.67 3.02 -11.09
N GLN A 143 -7.41 2.54 -12.31
CA GLN A 143 -8.41 2.51 -13.40
C GLN A 143 -9.59 1.60 -13.04
N ALA A 144 -9.36 0.51 -12.33
CA ALA A 144 -10.41 -0.39 -11.83
C ALA A 144 -11.09 0.13 -10.54
N GLY A 145 -10.76 1.33 -10.07
CA GLY A 145 -11.31 1.91 -8.86
C GLY A 145 -10.77 1.32 -7.58
N ILE A 146 -9.62 0.67 -7.61
CA ILE A 146 -8.98 0.01 -6.46
C ILE A 146 -7.82 0.85 -5.96
N VAL A 147 -7.72 0.99 -4.64
CA VAL A 147 -6.59 1.53 -3.91
C VAL A 147 -5.84 0.36 -3.28
N HIS A 148 -4.52 0.29 -3.44
CA HIS A 148 -3.70 -0.75 -2.81
C HIS A 148 -3.67 -0.59 -1.29
N GLY A 149 -3.45 0.63 -0.81
CA GLY A 149 -3.58 1.05 0.59
C GLY A 149 -2.43 0.67 1.51
N ASP A 150 -1.47 -0.16 1.06
CA ASP A 150 -0.28 -0.55 1.85
C ASP A 150 0.95 -0.75 0.94
N LEU A 151 1.19 0.23 0.06
CA LEU A 151 2.39 0.20 -0.77
C LEU A 151 3.62 0.52 0.07
N LYS A 152 4.57 -0.41 0.06
CA LYS A 152 5.85 -0.33 0.74
C LYS A 152 6.87 -1.23 0.06
N TRP A 153 8.14 -1.10 0.46
CA TRP A 153 9.22 -1.87 -0.15
C TRP A 153 8.96 -3.37 -0.09
N ASP A 154 8.55 -3.88 1.06
CA ASP A 154 8.32 -5.31 1.29
C ASP A 154 7.13 -5.89 0.50
N ASN A 155 6.23 -5.03 0.01
CA ASN A 155 5.08 -5.44 -0.80
C ASN A 155 5.34 -5.38 -2.30
N VAL A 156 6.63 -5.24 -2.70
CA VAL A 156 7.10 -5.30 -4.08
C VAL A 156 8.20 -6.32 -4.21
N LEU A 157 7.98 -7.36 -4.99
CA LEU A 157 8.97 -8.37 -5.29
C LEU A 157 9.74 -8.00 -6.55
N PHE A 158 11.04 -8.33 -6.56
CA PHE A 158 11.90 -8.15 -7.72
C PHE A 158 12.11 -9.48 -8.42
N GLN A 159 11.99 -9.47 -9.74
CA GLN A 159 12.24 -10.63 -10.58
C GLN A 159 13.21 -10.24 -11.69
N LYS A 160 14.20 -11.10 -11.96
CA LYS A 160 15.06 -10.95 -13.14
C LYS A 160 14.37 -11.57 -14.35
N SER A 161 14.27 -10.82 -15.44
CA SER A 161 13.92 -11.37 -16.74
C SER A 161 15.06 -12.23 -17.28
N HIS A 162 14.77 -13.03 -18.32
CA HIS A 162 15.78 -13.83 -19.00
C HIS A 162 16.95 -12.98 -19.54
N ASP A 163 16.68 -11.74 -19.93
CA ASP A 163 17.67 -10.79 -20.46
C ASP A 163 18.41 -9.99 -19.37
N GLY A 164 18.22 -10.38 -18.09
CA GLY A 164 18.90 -9.75 -16.95
C GLY A 164 18.26 -8.47 -16.41
N TRP A 165 17.17 -7.98 -17.02
CA TRP A 165 16.44 -6.83 -16.53
C TRP A 165 15.67 -7.15 -15.24
N LEU A 166 15.67 -6.20 -14.30
CA LEU A 166 14.82 -6.29 -13.12
C LEU A 166 13.42 -5.77 -13.46
N THR A 167 12.42 -6.54 -13.03
CA THR A 167 11.01 -6.15 -13.06
C THR A 167 10.41 -6.25 -11.67
N THR A 168 9.28 -5.61 -11.45
CA THR A 168 8.58 -5.61 -10.16
C THR A 168 7.27 -6.37 -10.24
N LYS A 169 6.89 -6.98 -9.12
CA LYS A 169 5.56 -7.57 -8.92
C LYS A 169 5.00 -7.12 -7.58
N THR A 170 3.85 -6.47 -7.61
CA THR A 170 3.14 -6.03 -6.41
C THR A 170 2.42 -7.19 -5.76
N ILE A 171 2.52 -7.28 -4.44
CA ILE A 171 1.92 -8.30 -3.58
C ILE A 171 1.17 -7.66 -2.42
N ASP A 172 0.44 -8.49 -1.66
CA ASP A 172 -0.24 -8.13 -0.41
C ASP A 172 -1.35 -7.08 -0.54
N PHE A 173 -2.50 -7.55 -1.00
CA PHE A 173 -3.71 -6.75 -1.18
C PHE A 173 -4.66 -6.78 0.03
N ASP A 174 -4.15 -7.08 1.23
CA ASP A 174 -4.99 -7.23 2.42
C ASP A 174 -5.69 -5.93 2.81
N ASN A 175 -4.96 -4.82 2.69
CA ASN A 175 -5.44 -3.47 3.00
C ASN A 175 -6.09 -2.77 1.80
N SER A 176 -6.20 -3.46 0.65
CA SER A 176 -6.80 -2.87 -0.55
C SER A 176 -8.31 -2.70 -0.40
N PHE A 177 -8.81 -1.63 -1.00
CA PHE A 177 -10.22 -1.27 -0.95
C PHE A 177 -10.68 -0.58 -2.25
N PHE A 178 -12.00 -0.52 -2.45
CA PHE A 178 -12.57 0.27 -3.53
C PHE A 178 -12.59 1.75 -3.18
N GLU A 179 -12.15 2.60 -4.09
CA GLU A 179 -12.19 4.07 -3.97
C GLU A 179 -13.60 4.59 -3.64
N ALA A 180 -14.64 3.89 -4.12
CA ALA A 180 -16.04 4.22 -3.86
C ALA A 180 -16.50 3.90 -2.43
N ASP A 181 -15.80 2.99 -1.73
CA ASP A 181 -16.12 2.59 -0.34
C ASP A 181 -14.82 2.55 0.51
N PRO A 182 -14.21 3.72 0.79
CA PRO A 182 -12.98 3.82 1.55
C PRO A 182 -13.19 3.44 3.02
N PRO A 183 -12.12 3.07 3.73
CA PRO A 183 -12.15 2.85 5.17
C PRO A 183 -12.72 4.07 5.90
N ARG A 184 -13.59 3.81 6.89
CA ARG A 184 -14.23 4.84 7.71
C ARG A 184 -13.70 4.87 9.14
N ASP A 185 -13.10 3.76 9.56
CA ASP A 185 -12.61 3.55 10.91
C ASP A 185 -11.10 3.35 10.87
N PRO A 186 -10.33 4.29 11.47
CA PRO A 186 -8.87 4.19 11.55
C PRO A 186 -8.37 2.91 12.21
N GLU A 187 -9.11 2.35 13.16
CA GLU A 187 -8.71 1.13 13.89
C GLU A 187 -8.65 -0.11 12.98
N ASN A 188 -9.35 -0.08 11.86
CA ASN A 188 -9.39 -1.17 10.88
C ASN A 188 -8.41 -0.98 9.71
N PHE A 189 -7.55 0.05 9.75
CA PHE A 189 -6.62 0.35 8.68
C PHE A 189 -5.17 0.33 9.20
N ASN A 190 -4.37 -0.59 8.68
CA ASN A 190 -2.95 -0.70 9.00
C ASN A 190 -2.12 0.07 7.98
N PHE A 191 -1.26 0.95 8.48
CA PHE A 191 -0.34 1.73 7.65
C PHE A 191 1.10 1.35 7.96
N ASP A 192 1.93 1.37 6.94
CA ASP A 192 3.36 1.48 7.15
C ASP A 192 3.73 2.97 7.30
N VAL A 193 4.24 3.34 8.45
CA VAL A 193 4.52 4.74 8.79
C VAL A 193 5.58 5.39 7.90
N VAL A 194 6.47 4.60 7.30
CA VAL A 194 7.54 5.11 6.41
C VAL A 194 6.93 5.64 5.11
N TYR A 195 5.88 4.98 4.61
CA TYR A 195 5.21 5.31 3.34
C TYR A 195 3.90 6.07 3.53
N LEU A 196 3.59 6.42 4.77
CA LEU A 196 2.31 7.05 5.11
C LEU A 196 2.22 8.47 4.54
N ALA A 197 1.14 8.73 3.81
CA ALA A 197 0.83 10.06 3.31
C ALA A 197 0.29 10.97 4.43
N PRO A 198 0.43 12.31 4.30
CA PRO A 198 -0.11 13.27 5.27
C PRO A 198 -1.59 13.06 5.62
N GLU A 199 -2.44 12.85 4.61
CA GLU A 199 -3.88 12.56 4.83
C GLU A 199 -4.12 11.20 5.49
N GLY A 200 -3.27 10.20 5.23
CA GLY A 200 -3.31 8.90 5.90
C GLY A 200 -3.01 9.03 7.39
N TYR A 201 -2.01 9.84 7.75
CA TYR A 201 -1.71 10.15 9.14
C TYR A 201 -2.86 10.90 9.83
N LEU A 202 -3.43 11.91 9.18
CA LEU A 202 -4.58 12.65 9.73
C LEU A 202 -5.79 11.74 9.94
N PHE A 203 -6.05 10.82 8.98
CA PHE A 203 -7.10 9.80 9.14
C PHE A 203 -6.82 8.90 10.34
N ALA A 204 -5.58 8.37 10.46
CA ALA A 204 -5.18 7.53 11.60
C ALA A 204 -5.27 8.26 12.96
N ALA A 205 -5.08 9.58 12.96
CA ALA A 205 -5.26 10.44 14.12
C ALA A 205 -6.75 10.74 14.46
N GLY A 206 -7.70 10.21 13.68
CA GLY A 206 -9.13 10.39 13.89
C GLY A 206 -9.71 11.67 13.29
N GLU A 207 -8.94 12.37 12.44
CA GLU A 207 -9.43 13.53 11.73
C GLU A 207 -10.42 13.12 10.62
N ASN A 208 -11.39 13.99 10.35
CA ASN A 208 -12.38 13.74 9.30
C ASN A 208 -11.79 14.03 7.92
N VAL A 209 -10.90 13.17 7.46
CA VAL A 209 -10.29 13.22 6.13
C VAL A 209 -10.61 11.95 5.36
N ARG A 210 -10.76 12.08 4.05
CA ARG A 210 -10.97 10.94 3.17
C ARG A 210 -9.63 10.40 2.70
N VAL A 211 -9.45 9.09 2.76
CA VAL A 211 -8.33 8.37 2.18
C VAL A 211 -8.74 7.74 0.84
N GLY A 212 -7.79 7.59 -0.08
CA GLY A 212 -8.07 7.08 -1.42
C GLY A 212 -6.81 6.89 -2.26
N LYS A 213 -6.95 6.90 -3.58
CA LYS A 213 -5.85 6.73 -4.56
C LYS A 213 -4.61 7.60 -4.29
N PRO A 214 -4.73 8.85 -3.80
CA PRO A 214 -3.55 9.66 -3.51
C PRO A 214 -2.59 9.03 -2.47
N LEU A 215 -3.08 8.14 -1.56
CA LEU A 215 -2.21 7.41 -0.65
C LEU A 215 -1.15 6.60 -1.40
N ASP A 216 -1.59 5.84 -2.42
CA ASP A 216 -0.70 5.00 -3.21
C ASP A 216 0.32 5.82 -4.00
N VAL A 217 -0.11 6.98 -4.51
CA VAL A 217 0.78 7.89 -5.26
C VAL A 217 1.89 8.42 -4.35
N PHE A 218 1.56 8.82 -3.13
CA PHE A 218 2.53 9.29 -2.16
C PHE A 218 3.52 8.19 -1.78
N ALA A 219 3.03 7.00 -1.45
CA ALA A 219 3.86 5.85 -1.12
C ALA A 219 4.83 5.51 -2.25
N LEU A 220 4.36 5.53 -3.51
CA LEU A 220 5.21 5.35 -4.68
C LEU A 220 6.24 6.47 -4.88
N GLY A 221 5.92 7.70 -4.52
CA GLY A 221 6.87 8.81 -4.56
C GLY A 221 8.08 8.55 -3.65
N ILE A 222 7.82 8.06 -2.43
CA ILE A 222 8.89 7.61 -1.51
C ILE A 222 9.65 6.43 -2.12
N TYR A 223 8.93 5.44 -2.65
CA TYR A 223 9.52 4.25 -3.26
C TYR A 223 10.43 4.62 -4.44
N PHE A 224 10.00 5.53 -5.32
CA PHE A 224 10.81 5.99 -6.45
C PHE A 224 12.08 6.69 -5.99
N HIS A 225 11.99 7.54 -4.98
CA HIS A 225 13.19 8.14 -4.40
C HIS A 225 14.16 7.07 -3.89
N GLN A 226 13.66 6.04 -3.22
CA GLN A 226 14.48 4.92 -2.72
C GLN A 226 15.14 4.12 -3.85
N VAL A 227 14.50 3.95 -5.01
CA VAL A 227 15.09 3.28 -6.18
C VAL A 227 16.34 4.02 -6.65
N PHE A 228 16.38 5.35 -6.60
CA PHE A 228 17.52 6.15 -7.03
C PHE A 228 18.54 6.38 -5.93
N GLN A 229 18.10 6.69 -4.72
CA GLN A 229 18.95 7.15 -3.60
C GLN A 229 19.21 6.10 -2.51
N GLY A 230 18.53 4.95 -2.55
CA GLY A 230 18.60 3.96 -1.48
C GLY A 230 17.94 4.39 -0.15
N SER A 231 17.39 5.59 -0.07
CA SER A 231 16.84 6.19 1.14
C SER A 231 15.55 6.98 0.87
N VAL A 232 14.82 7.32 1.94
CA VAL A 232 13.69 8.27 1.86
C VAL A 232 14.18 9.70 1.62
N PRO A 233 13.33 10.61 1.09
CA PRO A 233 13.69 12.02 0.90
C PRO A 233 14.07 12.72 2.21
N ASN A 234 15.00 13.68 2.10
CA ASN A 234 15.38 14.58 3.18
C ASN A 234 14.62 15.91 3.08
N PHE A 235 14.96 16.86 3.94
CA PHE A 235 14.35 18.18 3.97
C PHE A 235 15.38 19.29 3.73
N VAL A 236 14.95 20.37 3.06
CA VAL A 236 15.81 21.53 2.73
C VAL A 236 16.34 22.22 3.98
N SER A 237 15.52 22.28 5.04
CA SER A 237 15.95 22.87 6.32
C SER A 237 17.10 22.12 7.02
N GLY A 238 17.37 20.87 6.61
CA GLY A 238 18.30 19.97 7.27
C GLY A 238 17.80 19.40 8.60
N LYS A 239 16.55 19.70 9.00
CA LYS A 239 15.93 19.08 10.16
C LYS A 239 15.70 17.59 9.91
N LYS A 240 15.87 16.78 10.95
CA LYS A 240 15.55 15.37 10.95
C LYS A 240 14.13 15.17 11.45
N TYR A 241 13.35 14.43 10.70
CA TYR A 241 12.04 13.94 11.08
C TYR A 241 12.07 12.42 11.05
N ASP A 242 11.28 11.79 11.88
CA ASP A 242 11.20 10.32 11.88
C ASP A 242 10.55 9.80 10.59
N TYR A 243 9.57 10.57 10.05
CA TYR A 243 8.83 10.21 8.84
C TYR A 243 8.64 11.40 7.90
N VAL A 244 8.50 11.12 6.60
CA VAL A 244 8.37 12.16 5.56
C VAL A 244 7.13 13.03 5.78
N PHE A 245 5.99 12.43 6.15
CA PHE A 245 4.75 13.19 6.38
C PHE A 245 4.88 14.22 7.51
N GLU A 246 5.71 13.97 8.52
CA GLU A 246 5.89 14.91 9.64
C GLU A 246 6.54 16.22 9.21
N GLY A 247 7.58 16.14 8.39
CA GLY A 247 8.23 17.31 7.84
C GLY A 247 7.29 18.10 6.96
N LEU A 248 6.56 17.42 6.07
CA LEU A 248 5.57 18.06 5.19
C LEU A 248 4.45 18.75 5.98
N LEU A 249 3.87 18.10 6.97
CA LEU A 249 2.85 18.69 7.85
C LEU A 249 3.41 19.85 8.69
N SER A 250 4.73 19.85 8.96
CA SER A 250 5.40 20.98 9.60
C SER A 250 5.68 22.14 8.64
N GLY A 251 5.41 21.96 7.34
CA GLY A 251 5.63 22.96 6.30
C GLY A 251 7.09 23.06 5.86
N ASP A 252 7.89 22.00 6.09
CA ASP A 252 9.24 21.91 5.56
C ASP A 252 9.22 21.41 4.11
N GLU A 253 10.19 21.82 3.32
CA GLU A 253 10.31 21.50 1.90
C GLU A 253 11.17 20.24 1.71
N LEU A 254 10.73 19.34 0.82
CA LEU A 254 11.48 18.13 0.49
C LEU A 254 12.72 18.47 -0.33
N ARG A 255 13.81 17.81 0.00
CA ARG A 255 15.02 17.75 -0.80
C ARG A 255 15.08 16.41 -1.51
N ILE A 256 14.86 16.43 -2.82
CA ILE A 256 15.11 15.25 -3.67
C ILE A 256 16.64 15.13 -3.85
N GLY A 257 17.14 13.90 -3.75
CA GLY A 257 18.59 13.65 -3.80
C GLY A 257 19.23 14.07 -5.13
N ASP A 258 20.49 14.47 -5.06
CA ASP A 258 21.23 15.05 -6.21
C ASP A 258 21.50 14.00 -7.33
N ASP A 259 21.49 12.69 -7.01
CA ASP A 259 21.65 11.60 -7.98
C ASP A 259 20.35 11.25 -8.73
N VAL A 260 19.22 11.87 -8.37
CA VAL A 260 17.96 11.68 -9.07
C VAL A 260 17.94 12.54 -10.33
N PRO A 261 17.74 11.97 -11.53
CA PRO A 261 17.62 12.76 -12.77
C PRO A 261 16.48 13.79 -12.64
N GLN A 262 16.67 14.99 -13.20
CA GLN A 262 15.74 16.11 -13.03
C GLN A 262 14.29 15.77 -13.42
N ASP A 263 14.10 15.03 -14.52
CA ASP A 263 12.78 14.58 -14.96
C ASP A 263 12.10 13.65 -13.93
N MET A 264 12.89 12.82 -13.23
CA MET A 264 12.38 11.99 -12.16
C MET A 264 12.16 12.77 -10.86
N ALA A 265 13.04 13.73 -10.57
CA ALA A 265 12.89 14.61 -9.41
C ALA A 265 11.58 15.41 -9.48
N ASP A 266 11.25 15.93 -10.67
CA ASP A 266 10.00 16.67 -10.91
C ASP A 266 8.77 15.75 -10.70
N ILE A 267 8.84 14.50 -11.20
CA ILE A 267 7.77 13.50 -11.02
C ILE A 267 7.61 13.16 -9.53
N ILE A 268 8.71 12.83 -8.85
CA ILE A 268 8.71 12.47 -7.42
C ILE A 268 8.15 13.62 -6.59
N SER A 269 8.56 14.87 -6.86
CA SER A 269 8.05 16.04 -6.16
C SER A 269 6.53 16.19 -6.30
N GLY A 270 5.99 16.01 -7.51
CA GLY A 270 4.55 16.04 -7.75
C GLY A 270 3.78 14.86 -7.12
N MET A 271 4.45 13.71 -6.95
CA MET A 271 3.88 12.56 -6.23
C MET A 271 3.89 12.76 -4.71
N LEU A 272 4.82 13.53 -4.17
CA LEU A 272 4.98 13.82 -2.75
C LEU A 272 4.33 15.13 -2.31
N GLU A 273 3.49 15.73 -3.16
CA GLU A 273 2.71 16.92 -2.80
C GLU A 273 1.89 16.66 -1.52
N THR A 274 1.94 17.59 -0.59
CA THR A 274 1.30 17.48 0.73
C THR A 274 -0.22 17.40 0.62
N ASP A 275 -0.79 18.23 -0.27
CA ASP A 275 -2.22 18.27 -0.54
C ASP A 275 -2.62 17.16 -1.51
N PRO A 276 -3.43 16.16 -1.09
CA PRO A 276 -3.80 15.04 -1.96
C PRO A 276 -4.57 15.47 -3.22
N VAL A 277 -5.19 16.67 -3.22
CA VAL A 277 -5.90 17.20 -4.41
C VAL A 277 -4.92 17.75 -5.45
N LYS A 278 -3.80 18.30 -5.02
CA LYS A 278 -2.74 18.83 -5.89
C LYS A 278 -1.76 17.75 -6.33
N ARG A 279 -1.70 16.65 -5.59
CA ARG A 279 -0.83 15.52 -5.88
C ARG A 279 -1.14 14.92 -7.24
N TYR A 280 -0.12 14.53 -7.99
CA TYR A 280 -0.30 13.86 -9.26
C TYR A 280 -1.19 12.62 -9.13
N SER A 281 -2.02 12.38 -10.14
CA SER A 281 -2.71 11.09 -10.28
C SER A 281 -1.76 10.05 -10.89
N MET A 282 -2.05 8.76 -10.72
CA MET A 282 -1.28 7.71 -11.41
C MET A 282 -1.34 7.83 -12.93
N ASP A 283 -2.42 8.36 -13.49
CA ASP A 283 -2.52 8.66 -14.93
C ASP A 283 -1.46 9.71 -15.34
N THR A 284 -1.36 10.79 -14.58
CA THR A 284 -0.33 11.81 -14.79
C THR A 284 1.08 11.22 -14.67
N VAL A 285 1.35 10.41 -13.65
CA VAL A 285 2.67 9.79 -13.43
C VAL A 285 3.06 8.88 -14.59
N VAL A 286 2.16 8.00 -15.05
CA VAL A 286 2.44 7.08 -16.17
C VAL A 286 2.71 7.84 -17.46
N ARG A 287 1.97 8.90 -17.75
CA ARG A 287 2.18 9.75 -18.93
C ARG A 287 3.52 10.47 -18.88
N LEU A 288 3.87 11.07 -17.75
CA LEU A 288 5.18 11.71 -17.54
C LEU A 288 6.34 10.71 -17.69
N LEU A 289 6.23 9.53 -17.08
CA LEU A 289 7.21 8.46 -17.24
C LEU A 289 7.33 7.96 -18.69
N SER A 290 6.30 8.14 -19.51
CA SER A 290 6.30 7.83 -20.94
C SER A 290 6.91 8.94 -21.80
N GLY A 291 7.33 10.07 -21.19
CA GLY A 291 7.93 11.21 -21.87
C GLY A 291 6.90 12.21 -22.42
N GLU A 292 5.63 12.08 -22.06
CA GLU A 292 4.61 13.06 -22.44
C GLU A 292 4.81 14.36 -21.64
N LYS A 293 4.66 15.50 -22.33
CA LYS A 293 4.58 16.80 -21.65
C LYS A 293 3.15 16.97 -21.13
N VAL A 294 2.94 16.74 -19.86
CA VAL A 294 1.66 17.03 -19.20
C VAL A 294 1.70 18.49 -18.77
N GLN A 295 0.84 19.33 -19.35
CA GLN A 295 0.63 20.67 -18.81
C GLN A 295 0.03 20.50 -17.42
N ALA A 296 0.56 21.22 -16.42
CA ALA A 296 -0.04 21.28 -15.09
C ALA A 296 -1.53 21.65 -15.29
N GLN A 297 -2.41 20.69 -15.10
CA GLN A 297 -3.85 20.97 -15.17
C GLN A 297 -4.13 21.90 -13.99
N GLN A 298 -4.43 23.16 -14.32
CA GLN A 298 -5.22 23.99 -13.43
C GLN A 298 -6.57 23.28 -13.27
N THR A 299 -6.67 22.42 -12.26
CA THR A 299 -7.96 21.92 -11.78
C THR A 299 -8.68 23.11 -11.14
N VAL A 300 -9.34 23.88 -12.03
CA VAL A 300 -10.33 24.88 -11.59
C VAL A 300 -11.59 24.09 -11.24
N ASN A 301 -11.58 23.50 -10.07
CA ASN A 301 -12.81 23.06 -9.44
C ASN A 301 -13.22 24.13 -8.44
N HIS A 302 -14.44 24.64 -8.57
CA HIS A 302 -15.04 25.58 -7.62
C HIS A 302 -15.11 25.03 -6.18
N GLU A 303 -14.92 23.73 -5.97
CA GLU A 303 -14.76 23.09 -4.66
C GLU A 303 -13.36 23.30 -4.05
N ALA A 304 -12.32 23.58 -4.86
CA ALA A 304 -10.93 23.72 -4.40
C ALA A 304 -10.75 24.94 -3.46
N LYS A 305 -11.49 26.05 -3.66
CA LYS A 305 -11.36 27.22 -2.78
C LYS A 305 -11.85 26.99 -1.34
N GLN A 306 -12.76 26.04 -1.16
CA GLN A 306 -13.23 25.67 0.18
C GLN A 306 -12.25 24.72 0.85
N ASN A 307 -11.65 23.81 0.07
CA ASN A 307 -10.65 22.84 0.53
C ASN A 307 -9.30 23.49 0.89
N ASP A 308 -8.84 24.54 0.19
CA ASP A 308 -7.61 25.27 0.53
C ASP A 308 -7.67 25.93 1.92
N LYS A 309 -8.84 26.46 2.31
CA LYS A 309 -9.05 26.97 3.68
C LYS A 309 -9.07 25.85 4.71
N GLU A 310 -9.68 24.73 4.39
CA GLU A 310 -9.73 23.56 5.27
C GLU A 310 -8.36 22.89 5.42
N ALA A 311 -7.57 22.72 4.36
CA ALA A 311 -6.21 22.20 4.42
C ALA A 311 -5.29 23.08 5.26
N SER A 312 -5.35 24.41 5.06
CA SER A 312 -4.61 25.38 5.88
C SER A 312 -5.03 25.38 7.35
N LEU A 313 -6.33 25.18 7.64
CA LEU A 313 -6.84 25.01 9.01
C LEU A 313 -6.31 23.72 9.66
N ARG A 314 -6.24 22.62 8.91
CA ARG A 314 -5.77 21.31 9.38
C ARG A 314 -4.28 21.32 9.71
N ILE A 315 -3.45 21.97 8.89
CA ILE A 315 -2.03 22.19 9.17
C ILE A 315 -1.85 23.02 10.46
N ASN A 316 -2.70 23.99 10.68
CA ASN A 316 -2.69 24.81 11.90
C ASN A 316 -3.15 24.01 13.14
N ILE A 317 -4.12 23.12 13.00
CA ILE A 317 -4.56 22.21 14.07
C ILE A 317 -3.43 21.26 14.45
N TYR A 318 -2.76 20.63 13.48
CA TYR A 318 -1.59 19.78 13.73
C TYR A 318 -0.48 20.53 14.49
N LYS A 319 -0.11 21.73 14.04
CA LYS A 319 0.88 22.57 14.72
C LYS A 319 0.47 22.91 16.15
N SER A 320 -0.80 23.20 16.37
CA SER A 320 -1.37 23.48 17.69
C SER A 320 -1.35 22.27 18.61
N GLN A 321 -1.70 21.10 18.11
CA GLN A 321 -1.75 19.86 18.89
C GLN A 321 -0.35 19.34 19.23
N LYS A 322 0.62 19.44 18.32
CA LYS A 322 2.03 19.10 18.57
C LYS A 322 2.62 20.01 19.65
N ASN A 323 2.34 21.32 19.59
CA ASN A 323 2.78 22.29 20.60
C ASN A 323 2.11 22.09 21.98
N ALA A 324 0.91 21.50 22.01
CA ALA A 324 0.18 21.19 23.24
C ALA A 324 0.58 19.85 23.89
N GLY A 325 1.56 19.11 23.33
CA GLY A 325 2.05 17.86 23.89
C GLY A 325 1.02 16.72 23.90
N LYS A 326 -0.04 16.82 23.12
CA LYS A 326 -1.14 15.83 23.07
C LYS A 326 -0.83 14.57 22.25
N PHE A 327 0.29 14.56 21.50
CA PHE A 327 0.71 13.39 20.77
C PHE A 327 1.69 12.56 21.60
N LYS A 328 1.16 11.60 22.35
CA LYS A 328 1.93 10.42 22.76
C LYS A 328 2.02 9.49 21.55
N GLN A 329 3.25 9.06 21.27
CA GLN A 329 3.62 8.13 20.23
C GLN A 329 2.56 7.02 20.03
N ALA A 330 1.90 7.01 18.88
CA ALA A 330 1.18 5.86 18.35
C ALA A 330 2.17 4.87 17.70
N GLY A 331 3.30 4.64 18.33
CA GLY A 331 4.44 3.89 17.79
C GLY A 331 5.16 3.06 18.83
N SER A 332 4.44 2.40 19.75
CA SER A 332 5.00 1.34 20.57
C SER A 332 3.93 0.31 20.87
N LEU A 333 3.64 -0.53 19.90
CA LEU A 333 3.11 -1.85 20.15
C LEU A 333 4.21 -2.84 19.71
N ASN A 334 4.99 -3.28 20.74
CA ASN A 334 5.84 -4.46 20.66
C ASN A 334 5.03 -5.69 20.25
#